data_53babc58a31d7943f93dfc2593ed758f
#
_entry.id   53babc58a31d7943f93dfc2593ed758f
#
_cell.length_a   1.000
_cell.length_b   1.000
_cell.length_c   1.000
_cell.angle_alpha   90.00
_cell.angle_beta   90.00
_cell.angle_gamma   90.00
#
_symmetry.space_group_name_H-M   'P 1'
#
loop_
_entity.id
_entity.type
_entity.pdbx_description
1 polymer ?
#
loop_
_entity_poly.entity_id
_entity_poly.type
_entity_poly.pdbx_seq_one_letter_code
_entity_poly.pdbx_strand_id
1 'polypeptide(L)'
;MTRLLAFLLSSFLAASAALAQQAQPAPSAGVTATPTLWHVKGEAGEAYLLGSVHVLPADVHWRSPKIVAALSRSDIYVFEVPTDEASLEQLNGLVQAKGFLPPGENLRAQLHARALPDYDAAVAASGLPPAAVEHERPWLAALQMMFAQIGKLKFAASNGVDQVLLAEAVTAHRQTRYLETMAEQFALLAPDDRDLELQEFESGLKELSDVAGGIEPMIRAWSVGDQAKLDRLVNGDLDGFPEARKLLLDDRNKRWLPQIEAMLKEKHVFFITVGAGHLTGPTGVPALLRKAGYGVDGP
;
A
#
# COMPACT_ATOMS: atom_id res chain seq x y z
N MET A 1 -10.10 10.38 -5.81
CA MET A 1 -8.83 9.58 -5.80
C MET A 1 -9.06 8.32 -6.60
N THR A 2 -8.15 8.03 -7.50
CA THR A 2 -8.23 6.83 -8.30
C THR A 2 -7.88 5.59 -7.51
N ARG A 3 -8.29 4.40 -8.00
CA ARG A 3 -7.82 3.08 -7.55
C ARG A 3 -6.31 3.08 -7.26
N LEU A 4 -5.53 3.85 -7.98
CA LEU A 4 -4.08 3.87 -7.88
C LEU A 4 -3.53 4.46 -6.57
N LEU A 5 -4.05 5.61 -6.12
CA LEU A 5 -3.62 6.19 -4.84
C LEU A 5 -4.12 5.35 -3.66
N ALA A 6 -5.36 4.87 -3.71
CA ALA A 6 -5.90 3.96 -2.70
C ALA A 6 -5.14 2.63 -2.67
N PHE A 7 -4.71 2.13 -3.84
CA PHE A 7 -3.95 0.89 -3.96
C PHE A 7 -2.54 1.00 -3.40
N LEU A 8 -1.83 2.12 -3.60
CA LEU A 8 -0.52 2.36 -3.01
C LEU A 8 -0.52 2.40 -1.49
N LEU A 9 -1.65 2.80 -0.94
CA LEU A 9 -1.86 2.85 0.50
C LEU A 9 -2.18 1.47 1.06
N SER A 10 -2.55 0.55 0.20
CA SER A 10 -2.97 -0.78 0.60
C SER A 10 -2.05 -1.93 0.15
N SER A 11 -1.13 -1.77 -0.84
CA SER A 11 -0.63 -3.01 -1.43
C SER A 11 0.68 -3.03 -2.24
N PHE A 12 1.45 -1.95 -2.51
CA PHE A 12 2.53 -2.14 -3.49
C PHE A 12 3.92 -1.70 -3.06
N LEU A 13 4.80 -2.67 -2.80
CA LEU A 13 6.17 -2.46 -2.36
C LEU A 13 7.25 -3.23 -3.11
N ALA A 14 6.90 -4.23 -3.88
CA ALA A 14 7.89 -5.08 -4.51
C ALA A 14 8.63 -4.42 -5.69
N ALA A 15 8.02 -3.45 -6.39
CA ALA A 15 8.64 -2.81 -7.55
C ALA A 15 9.68 -1.74 -7.23
N SER A 16 9.71 -1.22 -5.99
CA SER A 16 10.59 -0.10 -5.61
C SER A 16 11.97 -0.51 -5.10
N ALA A 17 12.20 -1.76 -4.76
CA ALA A 17 13.48 -2.21 -4.20
C ALA A 17 14.65 -2.09 -5.18
N ALA A 18 14.39 -2.05 -6.48
CA ALA A 18 15.42 -1.93 -7.52
C ALA A 18 15.89 -0.49 -7.79
N LEU A 19 15.21 0.54 -7.28
CA LEU A 19 15.51 1.94 -7.58
C LEU A 19 16.06 2.76 -6.41
N ALA A 20 16.14 2.22 -5.20
CA ALA A 20 16.45 3.00 -4.00
C ALA A 20 17.77 2.60 -3.33
N GLN A 21 18.89 2.87 -3.97
CA GLN A 21 20.19 2.92 -3.30
C GLN A 21 20.72 4.36 -3.33
N GLN A 22 20.11 5.24 -2.54
CA GLN A 22 20.64 6.58 -2.31
C GLN A 22 20.83 6.83 -0.81
N ALA A 23 21.97 7.46 -0.50
CA ALA A 23 22.50 7.71 0.84
C ALA A 23 21.48 8.41 1.77
N GLN A 24 21.36 7.92 3.01
CA GLN A 24 20.58 8.57 4.06
C GLN A 24 21.14 9.95 4.41
N PRO A 25 20.33 11.00 4.41
CA PRO A 25 20.70 12.29 4.99
C PRO A 25 20.74 12.20 6.54
N ALA A 26 21.56 13.06 7.15
CA ALA A 26 21.68 13.19 8.59
C ALA A 26 20.32 13.54 9.26
N PRO A 27 20.07 13.07 10.51
CA PRO A 27 18.77 13.25 11.17
C PRO A 27 18.47 14.73 11.40
N SER A 28 17.37 15.20 10.81
CA SER A 28 16.66 16.40 11.20
C SER A 28 15.83 16.11 12.46
N ALA A 29 15.40 17.13 13.21
CA ALA A 29 14.46 16.96 14.32
C ALA A 29 13.12 16.42 13.76
N GLY A 30 12.98 15.09 13.76
CA GLY A 30 11.94 14.38 13.02
C GLY A 30 10.54 14.53 13.61
N VAL A 31 9.54 14.23 12.81
CA VAL A 31 8.14 14.21 13.21
C VAL A 31 7.88 12.94 14.04
N THR A 32 7.54 13.11 15.32
CA THR A 32 7.09 11.98 16.15
C THR A 32 5.67 11.60 15.76
N ALA A 33 5.48 10.37 15.29
CA ALA A 33 4.19 9.82 14.96
C ALA A 33 3.73 8.80 16.01
N THR A 34 2.42 8.75 16.24
CA THR A 34 1.76 7.82 17.15
C THR A 34 0.62 7.10 16.45
N PRO A 35 0.93 6.33 15.40
CA PRO A 35 -0.10 5.62 14.65
C PRO A 35 -0.86 4.66 15.56
N THR A 36 -2.09 4.36 15.19
CA THR A 36 -2.94 3.45 15.95
C THR A 36 -2.39 2.03 15.91
N LEU A 37 -2.39 1.41 17.07
CA LEU A 37 -2.12 -0.01 17.26
C LEU A 37 -3.34 -0.67 17.89
N TRP A 38 -3.88 -1.70 17.27
CA TRP A 38 -4.92 -2.54 17.83
C TRP A 38 -4.32 -3.79 18.47
N HIS A 39 -4.99 -4.30 19.49
CA HIS A 39 -4.64 -5.56 20.14
C HIS A 39 -5.86 -6.46 20.16
N VAL A 40 -5.70 -7.69 19.70
CA VAL A 40 -6.75 -8.70 19.58
C VAL A 40 -6.35 -9.90 20.43
N LYS A 41 -7.25 -10.32 21.34
CA LYS A 41 -7.09 -11.53 22.13
C LYS A 41 -7.90 -12.65 21.52
N GLY A 42 -7.25 -13.76 21.23
CA GLY A 42 -7.85 -14.99 20.76
C GLY A 42 -8.04 -16.02 21.86
N GLU A 43 -8.37 -17.26 21.47
CA GLU A 43 -8.56 -18.38 22.38
C GLU A 43 -7.24 -18.85 23.03
N ALA A 44 -6.16 -18.85 22.27
CA ALA A 44 -4.86 -19.34 22.71
C ALA A 44 -3.70 -18.37 22.38
N GLY A 45 -3.87 -17.49 21.42
CA GLY A 45 -2.88 -16.50 20.99
C GLY A 45 -3.43 -15.10 21.01
N GLU A 46 -2.61 -14.15 20.62
CA GLU A 46 -2.96 -12.75 20.50
C GLU A 46 -2.32 -12.13 19.25
N ALA A 47 -2.89 -11.05 18.74
CA ALA A 47 -2.36 -10.33 17.60
C ALA A 47 -2.36 -8.82 17.84
N TYR A 48 -1.28 -8.16 17.44
CA TYR A 48 -1.22 -6.71 17.28
C TYR A 48 -1.40 -6.37 15.80
N LEU A 49 -2.26 -5.38 15.50
CA LEU A 49 -2.48 -4.91 14.14
C LEU A 49 -1.95 -3.48 14.02
N LEU A 50 -1.07 -3.25 13.06
CA LEU A 50 -0.51 -1.94 12.75
C LEU A 50 -0.79 -1.59 11.28
N GLY A 51 -1.41 -0.44 11.06
CA GLY A 51 -1.60 0.09 9.72
C GLY A 51 -0.27 0.63 9.16
N SER A 52 0.16 0.10 8.02
CA SER A 52 1.32 0.58 7.29
C SER A 52 0.97 1.76 6.39
N VAL A 53 1.92 2.67 6.26
CA VAL A 53 2.06 3.60 5.14
C VAL A 53 3.33 3.19 4.41
N HIS A 54 3.17 2.85 3.13
CA HIS A 54 4.22 2.20 2.34
C HIS A 54 5.36 3.14 1.90
N VAL A 55 5.14 4.45 1.96
CA VAL A 55 6.14 5.46 1.63
C VAL A 55 6.15 6.55 2.70
N LEU A 56 7.28 6.79 3.31
CA LEU A 56 7.44 7.80 4.36
C LEU A 56 8.69 8.64 4.12
N PRO A 57 8.71 9.90 4.61
CA PRO A 57 9.95 10.64 4.80
C PRO A 57 10.84 9.93 5.82
N ALA A 58 12.16 10.07 5.67
CA ALA A 58 13.12 9.44 6.58
C ALA A 58 13.07 9.98 8.02
N ASP A 59 12.49 11.15 8.24
CA ASP A 59 12.40 11.84 9.52
C ASP A 59 11.09 11.59 10.28
N VAL A 60 10.25 10.64 9.84
CA VAL A 60 9.05 10.22 10.57
C VAL A 60 9.38 9.10 11.55
N HIS A 61 9.33 9.42 12.85
CA HIS A 61 9.57 8.47 13.93
C HIS A 61 8.24 7.89 14.43
N TRP A 62 7.85 6.74 13.94
CA TRP A 62 6.54 6.12 14.23
C TRP A 62 6.57 5.04 15.33
N ARG A 63 7.75 4.67 15.84
CA ARG A 63 7.89 3.64 16.88
C ARG A 63 7.56 4.19 18.24
N SER A 64 6.27 4.29 18.55
CA SER A 64 5.83 4.62 19.90
C SER A 64 6.22 3.52 20.90
N PRO A 65 6.31 3.82 22.22
CA PRO A 65 6.58 2.80 23.24
C PRO A 65 5.63 1.60 23.18
N LYS A 66 4.36 1.82 22.82
CA LYS A 66 3.36 0.73 22.64
C LYS A 66 3.74 -0.19 21.48
N ILE A 67 4.14 0.37 20.33
CA ILE A 67 4.56 -0.40 19.17
C ILE A 67 5.83 -1.19 19.49
N VAL A 68 6.83 -0.57 20.13
CA VAL A 68 8.07 -1.25 20.52
C VAL A 68 7.78 -2.41 21.48
N ALA A 69 6.91 -2.22 22.46
CA ALA A 69 6.52 -3.28 23.41
C ALA A 69 5.78 -4.43 22.68
N ALA A 70 4.88 -4.12 21.75
CA ALA A 70 4.17 -5.12 20.96
C ALA A 70 5.12 -5.93 20.08
N LEU A 71 6.03 -5.25 19.35
CA LEU A 71 7.07 -5.90 18.54
C LEU A 71 7.96 -6.85 19.35
N SER A 72 8.37 -6.41 20.56
CA SER A 72 9.22 -7.22 21.43
C SER A 72 8.54 -8.48 21.96
N ARG A 73 7.21 -8.47 22.06
CA ARG A 73 6.40 -9.62 22.53
C ARG A 73 6.03 -10.57 21.41
N SER A 74 6.12 -10.14 20.17
CA SER A 74 5.63 -10.90 19.03
C SER A 74 6.62 -11.97 18.57
N ASP A 75 6.12 -13.19 18.38
CA ASP A 75 6.88 -14.34 17.89
C ASP A 75 6.94 -14.36 16.37
N ILE A 76 5.81 -14.04 15.73
CA ILE A 76 5.59 -14.18 14.29
C ILE A 76 5.15 -12.84 13.70
N TYR A 77 5.81 -12.43 12.63
CA TYR A 77 5.46 -11.22 11.89
C TYR A 77 4.63 -11.58 10.66
N VAL A 78 3.54 -10.86 10.44
CA VAL A 78 2.61 -11.12 9.33
C VAL A 78 2.53 -9.89 8.45
N PHE A 79 2.70 -10.08 7.15
CA PHE A 79 2.63 -9.03 6.13
C PHE A 79 1.61 -9.40 5.05
N GLU A 80 1.30 -8.46 4.16
CA GLU A 80 0.39 -8.73 3.04
C GLU A 80 0.98 -9.77 2.09
N VAL A 81 2.18 -9.50 1.54
CA VAL A 81 2.85 -10.35 0.54
C VAL A 81 4.32 -10.56 0.86
N PRO A 82 4.92 -11.66 0.38
CA PRO A 82 6.37 -11.85 0.44
C PRO A 82 7.08 -10.89 -0.51
N THR A 83 8.27 -10.42 -0.10
CA THR A 83 9.18 -9.61 -0.93
C THR A 83 10.59 -10.20 -0.97
N ASP A 84 10.68 -11.53 -0.84
CA ASP A 84 11.93 -12.26 -1.07
C ASP A 84 12.32 -12.25 -2.57
N GLU A 85 13.55 -12.67 -2.85
CA GLU A 85 14.11 -12.65 -4.21
C GLU A 85 13.21 -13.38 -5.23
N ALA A 86 12.67 -14.54 -4.87
CA ALA A 86 11.79 -15.32 -5.76
C ALA A 86 10.48 -14.58 -6.06
N SER A 87 9.90 -13.93 -5.04
CA SER A 87 8.67 -13.12 -5.22
C SER A 87 8.92 -11.90 -6.07
N LEU A 88 10.06 -11.24 -5.92
CA LEU A 88 10.47 -10.10 -6.74
C LEU A 88 10.75 -10.52 -8.19
N GLU A 89 11.38 -11.68 -8.41
CA GLU A 89 11.57 -12.24 -9.75
C GLU A 89 10.22 -12.56 -10.41
N GLN A 90 9.29 -13.19 -9.66
CA GLN A 90 7.92 -13.42 -10.14
C GLN A 90 7.23 -12.12 -10.55
N LEU A 91 7.32 -11.08 -9.71
CA LEU A 91 6.76 -9.77 -10.01
C LEU A 91 7.35 -9.19 -11.29
N ASN A 92 8.69 -9.20 -11.43
CA ASN A 92 9.34 -8.71 -12.64
C ASN A 92 8.86 -9.45 -13.88
N GLY A 93 8.70 -10.78 -13.81
CA GLY A 93 8.12 -11.58 -14.90
C GLY A 93 6.70 -11.15 -15.25
N LEU A 94 5.85 -10.88 -14.26
CA LEU A 94 4.48 -10.40 -14.45
C LEU A 94 4.45 -8.99 -15.07
N VAL A 95 5.33 -8.08 -14.62
CA VAL A 95 5.46 -6.74 -15.21
C VAL A 95 5.89 -6.83 -16.67
N GLN A 96 6.89 -7.65 -16.99
CA GLN A 96 7.32 -7.85 -18.38
C GLN A 96 6.21 -8.44 -19.26
N ALA A 97 5.42 -9.36 -18.73
CA ALA A 97 4.34 -10.00 -19.49
C ALA A 97 3.10 -9.12 -19.68
N LYS A 98 2.80 -8.25 -18.72
CA LYS A 98 1.52 -7.52 -18.65
C LYS A 98 1.66 -5.99 -18.56
N GLY A 99 2.87 -5.45 -18.53
CA GLY A 99 3.11 -4.02 -18.29
C GLY A 99 3.18 -3.18 -19.55
N PHE A 100 3.38 -3.79 -20.70
CA PHE A 100 3.67 -3.07 -21.94
C PHE A 100 2.57 -3.23 -22.99
N LEU A 101 2.44 -2.21 -23.82
CA LEU A 101 1.58 -2.22 -24.99
C LEU A 101 2.21 -3.08 -26.10
N PRO A 102 1.40 -3.62 -27.01
CA PRO A 102 1.91 -4.27 -28.21
C PRO A 102 2.86 -3.37 -29.01
N PRO A 103 3.84 -3.94 -29.74
CA PRO A 103 4.75 -3.16 -30.58
C PRO A 103 4.00 -2.25 -31.55
N GLY A 104 4.37 -0.97 -31.59
CA GLY A 104 3.74 0.04 -32.45
C GLY A 104 2.54 0.76 -31.83
N GLU A 105 2.07 0.33 -30.66
CA GLU A 105 1.04 1.06 -29.92
C GLU A 105 1.67 2.10 -28.97
N ASN A 106 0.91 3.17 -28.73
CA ASN A 106 1.33 4.28 -27.90
C ASN A 106 0.19 4.67 -26.94
N LEU A 107 0.49 4.78 -25.64
CA LEU A 107 -0.51 5.08 -24.61
C LEU A 107 -1.26 6.39 -24.88
N ARG A 108 -0.51 7.45 -25.19
CA ARG A 108 -1.12 8.77 -25.47
C ARG A 108 -2.11 8.74 -26.62
N ALA A 109 -1.84 7.90 -27.65
CA ALA A 109 -2.71 7.76 -28.82
C ALA A 109 -4.00 6.97 -28.53
N GLN A 110 -4.05 6.19 -27.45
CA GLN A 110 -5.25 5.45 -27.02
C GLN A 110 -6.21 6.31 -26.19
N LEU A 111 -5.72 7.43 -25.63
CA LEU A 111 -6.53 8.30 -24.77
C LEU A 111 -7.59 9.08 -25.55
N HIS A 112 -8.73 9.28 -24.91
CA HIS A 112 -9.74 10.20 -25.44
C HIS A 112 -9.19 11.63 -25.47
N ALA A 113 -9.57 12.41 -26.50
CA ALA A 113 -9.07 13.78 -26.67
C ALA A 113 -9.26 14.67 -25.44
N ARG A 114 -10.34 14.45 -24.67
CA ARG A 114 -10.63 15.17 -23.41
C ARG A 114 -9.64 14.89 -22.28
N ALA A 115 -8.97 13.73 -22.32
CA ALA A 115 -8.02 13.31 -21.27
C ALA A 115 -6.58 13.78 -21.56
N LEU A 116 -6.27 14.16 -22.80
CA LEU A 116 -4.92 14.54 -23.21
C LEU A 116 -4.30 15.69 -22.38
N PRO A 117 -5.04 16.78 -22.05
CA PRO A 117 -4.47 17.85 -21.22
C PRO A 117 -4.09 17.36 -19.82
N ASP A 118 -4.91 16.50 -19.19
CA ASP A 118 -4.65 15.96 -17.85
C ASP A 118 -3.50 14.95 -17.90
N TYR A 119 -3.38 14.15 -18.97
CA TYR A 119 -2.23 13.25 -19.21
C TYR A 119 -0.92 14.05 -19.35
N ASP A 120 -0.90 15.06 -20.19
CA ASP A 120 0.29 15.89 -20.40
C ASP A 120 0.70 16.59 -19.09
N ALA A 121 -0.27 17.02 -18.27
CA ALA A 121 -0.02 17.59 -16.95
C ALA A 121 0.57 16.55 -15.97
N ALA A 122 0.05 15.31 -15.93
CA ALA A 122 0.54 14.24 -15.08
C ALA A 122 1.97 13.83 -15.46
N VAL A 123 2.27 13.69 -16.76
CA VAL A 123 3.64 13.44 -17.25
C VAL A 123 4.58 14.56 -16.85
N ALA A 124 4.20 15.84 -17.04
CA ALA A 124 5.01 16.98 -16.65
C ALA A 124 5.25 17.01 -15.13
N ALA A 125 4.23 16.76 -14.30
CA ALA A 125 4.35 16.70 -12.84
C ALA A 125 5.30 15.58 -12.40
N SER A 126 5.26 14.43 -13.04
CA SER A 126 6.19 13.33 -12.77
C SER A 126 7.65 13.70 -13.06
N GLY A 127 7.89 14.55 -14.06
CA GLY A 127 9.21 14.90 -14.57
C GLY A 127 9.88 13.78 -15.36
N LEU A 128 9.15 12.74 -15.70
CA LEU A 128 9.61 11.71 -16.62
C LEU A 128 9.58 12.26 -18.06
N PRO A 129 10.52 11.84 -18.91
CA PRO A 129 10.37 12.09 -20.33
C PRO A 129 9.15 11.33 -20.86
N PRO A 130 8.31 11.89 -21.76
CA PRO A 130 7.16 11.20 -22.32
C PRO A 130 7.45 9.80 -22.85
N ALA A 131 8.62 9.61 -23.48
CA ALA A 131 9.08 8.33 -23.98
C ALA A 131 9.22 7.21 -22.90
N ALA A 132 9.33 7.59 -21.63
CA ALA A 132 9.47 6.60 -20.55
C ALA A 132 8.17 5.83 -20.30
N VAL A 133 7.02 6.42 -20.60
CA VAL A 133 5.71 5.85 -20.30
C VAL A 133 4.85 5.58 -21.54
N GLU A 134 5.29 5.99 -22.74
CA GLU A 134 4.46 5.94 -23.94
C GLU A 134 4.17 4.54 -24.47
N HIS A 135 5.00 3.55 -24.12
CA HIS A 135 4.81 2.14 -24.52
C HIS A 135 4.32 1.25 -23.37
N GLU A 136 3.98 1.87 -22.25
CA GLU A 136 3.45 1.16 -21.09
C GLU A 136 1.93 1.07 -21.13
N ARG A 137 1.41 0.02 -20.51
CA ARG A 137 -0.01 -0.04 -20.18
C ARG A 137 -0.37 1.04 -19.15
N PRO A 138 -1.63 1.51 -19.17
CA PRO A 138 -2.11 2.55 -18.27
C PRO A 138 -1.70 2.37 -16.80
N TRP A 139 -1.83 1.16 -16.25
CA TRP A 139 -1.51 0.87 -14.85
C TRP A 139 -0.01 1.07 -14.53
N LEU A 140 0.89 0.63 -15.44
CA LEU A 140 2.33 0.75 -15.21
C LEU A 140 2.78 2.20 -15.36
N ALA A 141 2.30 2.89 -16.39
CA ALA A 141 2.57 4.31 -16.60
C ALA A 141 2.14 5.15 -15.40
N ALA A 142 0.96 4.88 -14.85
CA ALA A 142 0.46 5.54 -13.67
C ALA A 142 1.35 5.29 -12.43
N LEU A 143 1.78 4.06 -12.19
CA LEU A 143 2.71 3.72 -11.10
C LEU A 143 4.04 4.44 -11.25
N GLN A 144 4.62 4.46 -12.47
CA GLN A 144 5.89 5.14 -12.69
C GLN A 144 5.79 6.65 -12.46
N MET A 145 4.75 7.31 -13.02
CA MET A 145 4.52 8.75 -12.80
C MET A 145 4.40 9.08 -11.32
N MET A 146 3.69 8.27 -10.58
CA MET A 146 3.47 8.46 -9.17
C MET A 146 4.75 8.25 -8.35
N PHE A 147 5.50 7.16 -8.55
CA PHE A 147 6.76 6.93 -7.84
C PHE A 147 7.80 7.99 -8.15
N ALA A 148 7.84 8.51 -9.39
CA ALA A 148 8.71 9.63 -9.74
C ALA A 148 8.39 10.89 -8.92
N GLN A 149 7.10 11.19 -8.68
CA GLN A 149 6.70 12.31 -7.84
C GLN A 149 7.00 12.06 -6.35
N ILE A 150 6.71 10.85 -5.85
CA ILE A 150 7.03 10.44 -4.48
C ILE A 150 8.52 10.63 -4.20
N GLY A 151 9.40 10.24 -5.14
CA GLY A 151 10.83 10.47 -5.02
C GLY A 151 11.22 11.94 -4.91
N LYS A 152 10.54 12.84 -5.64
CA LYS A 152 10.76 14.30 -5.53
C LYS A 152 10.37 14.85 -4.15
N LEU A 153 9.38 14.25 -3.50
CA LEU A 153 8.93 14.63 -2.16
C LEU A 153 9.85 14.12 -1.03
N LYS A 154 10.95 13.46 -1.38
CA LYS A 154 11.87 12.79 -0.43
C LYS A 154 11.18 11.69 0.39
N PHE A 155 10.11 11.13 -0.11
CA PHE A 155 9.50 9.93 0.43
C PHE A 155 10.16 8.71 -0.19
N ALA A 156 10.32 7.66 0.58
CA ALA A 156 10.91 6.42 0.08
C ALA A 156 10.12 5.20 0.57
N ALA A 157 10.04 4.21 -0.29
CA ALA A 157 9.44 2.92 0.07
C ALA A 157 10.28 2.21 1.14
N SER A 158 11.60 2.37 1.12
CA SER A 158 12.50 1.84 2.16
C SER A 158 12.22 2.37 3.57
N ASN A 159 11.49 3.49 3.70
CA ASN A 159 11.04 4.06 4.97
C ASN A 159 9.60 3.62 5.32
N GLY A 160 8.91 2.93 4.42
CA GLY A 160 7.57 2.39 4.67
C GLY A 160 7.58 1.44 5.87
N VAL A 161 6.51 1.49 6.67
CA VAL A 161 6.43 0.73 7.93
C VAL A 161 6.63 -0.77 7.71
N ASP A 162 5.97 -1.31 6.71
CA ASP A 162 6.04 -2.72 6.34
C ASP A 162 7.43 -3.13 5.85
N GLN A 163 8.09 -2.30 5.01
CA GLN A 163 9.44 -2.60 4.53
C GLN A 163 10.47 -2.58 5.66
N VAL A 164 10.38 -1.60 6.54
CA VAL A 164 11.27 -1.50 7.71
C VAL A 164 11.08 -2.72 8.61
N LEU A 165 9.83 -3.11 8.91
CA LEU A 165 9.56 -4.26 9.77
C LEU A 165 9.92 -5.59 9.11
N LEU A 166 9.70 -5.74 7.80
CA LEU A 166 10.08 -6.95 7.08
C LEU A 166 11.60 -7.11 7.01
N ALA A 167 12.33 -6.03 6.69
CA ALA A 167 13.80 -6.06 6.67
C ALA A 167 14.39 -6.43 8.05
N GLU A 168 13.81 -5.92 9.13
CA GLU A 168 14.22 -6.28 10.49
C GLU A 168 13.87 -7.73 10.83
N ALA A 169 12.69 -8.20 10.43
CA ALA A 169 12.29 -9.61 10.66
C ALA A 169 13.25 -10.57 9.94
N VAL A 170 13.61 -10.28 8.68
CA VAL A 170 14.57 -11.06 7.91
C VAL A 170 15.96 -11.04 8.57
N THR A 171 16.45 -9.85 8.93
CA THR A 171 17.77 -9.68 9.56
C THR A 171 17.86 -10.40 10.91
N ALA A 172 16.77 -10.38 11.69
CA ALA A 172 16.68 -11.05 12.98
C ALA A 172 16.26 -12.53 12.88
N HIS A 173 16.14 -13.09 11.68
CA HIS A 173 15.67 -14.46 11.42
C HIS A 173 14.34 -14.79 12.11
N ARG A 174 13.43 -13.81 12.17
CA ARG A 174 12.09 -14.00 12.73
C ARG A 174 11.20 -14.76 11.75
N GLN A 175 10.28 -15.56 12.30
CA GLN A 175 9.28 -16.21 11.47
C GLN A 175 8.35 -15.16 10.85
N THR A 176 8.15 -15.26 9.53
CA THR A 176 7.22 -14.41 8.78
C THR A 176 6.11 -15.25 8.16
N ARG A 177 4.91 -14.65 8.05
CA ARG A 177 3.77 -15.19 7.30
C ARG A 177 3.18 -14.11 6.40
N TYR A 178 2.41 -14.52 5.42
CA TYR A 178 1.84 -13.62 4.43
C TYR A 178 0.35 -13.95 4.24
N LEU A 179 -0.45 -12.93 4.04
CA LEU A 179 -1.91 -13.05 3.88
C LEU A 179 -2.32 -13.29 2.42
N GLU A 180 -1.45 -12.91 1.48
CA GLU A 180 -1.65 -13.01 0.03
C GLU A 180 -0.36 -13.45 -0.66
N THR A 181 -0.51 -13.92 -1.89
CA THR A 181 0.61 -14.18 -2.81
C THR A 181 0.89 -12.93 -3.66
N MET A 182 2.10 -12.85 -4.20
CA MET A 182 2.47 -11.78 -5.16
C MET A 182 1.56 -11.77 -6.39
N ALA A 183 1.16 -12.94 -6.90
CA ALA A 183 0.28 -13.05 -8.05
C ALA A 183 -1.14 -12.52 -7.77
N GLU A 184 -1.70 -12.80 -6.57
CA GLU A 184 -3.00 -12.25 -6.15
C GLU A 184 -2.96 -10.73 -6.09
N GLN A 185 -1.91 -10.16 -5.50
CA GLN A 185 -1.76 -8.72 -5.39
C GLN A 185 -1.54 -8.06 -6.77
N PHE A 186 -0.70 -8.66 -7.62
CA PHE A 186 -0.47 -8.17 -8.98
C PHE A 186 -1.76 -8.15 -9.83
N ALA A 187 -2.64 -9.14 -9.67
CA ALA A 187 -3.90 -9.20 -10.41
C ALA A 187 -4.83 -8.01 -10.11
N LEU A 188 -4.66 -7.34 -8.96
CA LEU A 188 -5.40 -6.12 -8.62
C LEU A 188 -4.94 -4.90 -9.42
N LEU A 189 -3.66 -4.89 -9.87
CA LEU A 189 -3.07 -3.76 -10.60
C LEU A 189 -3.31 -3.84 -12.11
N ALA A 190 -3.19 -5.04 -12.66
CA ALA A 190 -3.19 -5.27 -14.10
C ALA A 190 -4.47 -5.98 -14.52
N PRO A 191 -5.63 -5.28 -14.60
CA PRO A 191 -6.89 -5.87 -15.01
C PRO A 191 -6.78 -6.40 -16.46
N ASP A 192 -7.52 -7.47 -16.75
CA ASP A 192 -7.56 -8.04 -18.11
C ASP A 192 -8.45 -7.20 -19.05
N ASP A 193 -9.42 -6.45 -18.49
CA ASP A 193 -10.29 -5.52 -19.26
C ASP A 193 -9.53 -4.22 -19.58
N ARG A 194 -9.12 -4.10 -20.84
CA ARG A 194 -8.35 -2.96 -21.36
C ARG A 194 -9.13 -1.65 -21.41
N ASP A 195 -10.42 -1.73 -21.72
CA ASP A 195 -11.28 -0.55 -21.83
C ASP A 195 -11.54 0.03 -20.45
N LEU A 196 -11.80 -0.84 -19.46
CA LEU A 196 -11.95 -0.44 -18.08
C LEU A 196 -10.64 0.16 -17.53
N GLU A 197 -9.50 -0.46 -17.80
CA GLU A 197 -8.18 0.03 -17.39
C GLU A 197 -7.92 1.45 -17.93
N LEU A 198 -8.20 1.67 -19.21
CA LEU A 198 -8.02 2.98 -19.85
C LEU A 198 -8.95 4.03 -19.23
N GLN A 199 -10.22 3.68 -19.02
CA GLN A 199 -11.19 4.57 -18.38
C GLN A 199 -10.77 4.95 -16.97
N GLU A 200 -10.27 3.99 -16.18
CA GLU A 200 -9.78 4.24 -14.82
C GLU A 200 -8.54 5.12 -14.83
N PHE A 201 -7.62 4.86 -15.73
CA PHE A 201 -6.44 5.69 -15.91
C PHE A 201 -6.81 7.13 -16.22
N GLU A 202 -7.67 7.35 -17.23
CA GLU A 202 -8.13 8.70 -17.59
C GLU A 202 -8.82 9.43 -16.43
N SER A 203 -9.62 8.71 -15.65
CA SER A 203 -10.30 9.30 -14.49
C SER A 203 -9.33 9.72 -13.38
N GLY A 204 -8.12 9.13 -13.35
CA GLY A 204 -7.08 9.36 -12.36
C GLY A 204 -5.99 10.34 -12.72
N LEU A 205 -6.01 10.87 -13.90
CA LEU A 205 -4.92 11.73 -14.37
C LEU A 205 -4.75 13.02 -13.56
N LYS A 206 -5.86 13.58 -13.04
CA LYS A 206 -5.81 14.79 -12.21
C LYS A 206 -5.08 14.53 -10.90
N GLU A 207 -5.37 13.41 -10.24
CA GLU A 207 -4.69 13.01 -9.01
C GLU A 207 -3.22 12.67 -9.28
N LEU A 208 -2.93 12.08 -10.43
CA LEU A 208 -1.54 11.86 -10.86
C LEU A 208 -0.78 13.15 -11.14
N SER A 209 -1.45 14.27 -11.33
CA SER A 209 -0.78 15.58 -11.45
C SER A 209 -0.47 16.23 -10.09
N ASP A 210 -1.07 15.76 -8.99
CA ASP A 210 -0.84 16.26 -7.62
C ASP A 210 -0.80 15.13 -6.58
N VAL A 211 0.18 14.25 -6.69
CA VAL A 211 0.37 13.13 -5.76
C VAL A 211 0.64 13.62 -4.33
N ALA A 212 1.34 14.76 -4.18
CA ALA A 212 1.62 15.34 -2.86
C ALA A 212 0.34 15.72 -2.11
N GLY A 213 -0.61 16.36 -2.81
CA GLY A 213 -1.90 16.76 -2.25
C GLY A 213 -2.72 15.60 -1.69
N GLY A 214 -2.55 14.40 -2.24
CA GLY A 214 -3.19 13.18 -1.74
C GLY A 214 -2.45 12.53 -0.57
N ILE A 215 -1.14 12.35 -0.69
CA ILE A 215 -0.34 11.56 0.27
C ILE A 215 -0.10 12.30 1.60
N GLU A 216 0.23 13.58 1.57
CA GLU A 216 0.58 14.30 2.79
C GLU A 216 -0.55 14.40 3.84
N PRO A 217 -1.81 14.72 3.48
CA PRO A 217 -2.91 14.72 4.45
C PRO A 217 -3.13 13.36 5.12
N MET A 218 -2.94 12.29 4.35
CA MET A 218 -3.07 10.93 4.83
C MET A 218 -1.96 10.55 5.82
N ILE A 219 -0.69 10.83 5.48
CA ILE A 219 0.42 10.61 6.42
C ILE A 219 0.20 11.40 7.70
N ARG A 220 -0.29 12.65 7.62
CA ARG A 220 -0.64 13.44 8.82
C ARG A 220 -1.73 12.78 9.65
N ALA A 221 -2.80 12.29 9.04
CA ALA A 221 -3.88 11.60 9.76
C ALA A 221 -3.38 10.31 10.43
N TRP A 222 -2.60 9.52 9.70
CA TRP A 222 -1.97 8.32 10.21
C TRP A 222 -1.00 8.60 11.36
N SER A 223 -0.17 9.65 11.24
CA SER A 223 0.84 10.02 12.25
C SER A 223 0.24 10.39 13.60
N VAL A 224 -0.99 10.87 13.64
CA VAL A 224 -1.67 11.23 14.90
C VAL A 224 -2.74 10.21 15.30
N GLY A 225 -2.88 9.11 14.57
CA GLY A 225 -3.86 8.07 14.87
C GLY A 225 -5.32 8.48 14.61
N ASP A 226 -5.57 9.50 13.77
CA ASP A 226 -6.93 9.96 13.42
C ASP A 226 -7.58 8.98 12.43
N GLN A 227 -8.15 7.91 12.96
CA GLN A 227 -8.77 6.84 12.16
C GLN A 227 -9.94 7.32 11.31
N ALA A 228 -10.76 8.24 11.83
CA ALA A 228 -11.91 8.75 11.08
C ALA A 228 -11.48 9.59 9.87
N LYS A 229 -10.42 10.41 10.02
CA LYS A 229 -9.86 11.18 8.92
C LYS A 229 -9.11 10.28 7.94
N LEU A 230 -8.37 9.30 8.44
CA LEU A 230 -7.66 8.32 7.61
C LEU A 230 -8.65 7.51 6.75
N ASP A 231 -9.75 7.03 7.34
CA ASP A 231 -10.80 6.33 6.62
C ASP A 231 -11.39 7.20 5.49
N ARG A 232 -11.72 8.45 5.78
CA ARG A 232 -12.20 9.38 4.74
C ARG A 232 -11.19 9.63 3.62
N LEU A 233 -9.90 9.74 3.93
CA LEU A 233 -8.86 10.02 2.94
C LEU A 233 -8.47 8.80 2.11
N VAL A 234 -8.55 7.59 2.68
CA VAL A 234 -8.16 6.35 2.01
C VAL A 234 -9.35 5.66 1.37
N ASN A 235 -10.45 5.55 2.10
CA ASN A 235 -11.61 4.75 1.72
C ASN A 235 -12.77 5.60 1.18
N GLY A 236 -12.90 6.87 1.62
CA GLY A 236 -14.01 7.74 1.22
C GLY A 236 -14.09 8.02 -0.27
N ASP A 237 -12.94 8.10 -0.94
CA ASP A 237 -12.90 8.30 -2.39
C ASP A 237 -13.27 7.04 -3.17
N LEU A 238 -13.14 5.87 -2.54
CA LEU A 238 -13.62 4.60 -3.09
C LEU A 238 -15.15 4.44 -2.95
N ASP A 239 -15.83 5.24 -2.12
CA ASP A 239 -17.30 5.19 -1.98
C ASP A 239 -18.00 5.56 -3.30
N GLY A 240 -17.38 6.39 -4.16
CA GLY A 240 -17.81 6.65 -5.53
C GLY A 240 -17.55 5.51 -6.51
N PHE A 241 -16.76 4.51 -6.13
CA PHE A 241 -16.33 3.38 -6.95
C PHE A 241 -16.47 2.05 -6.18
N PRO A 242 -17.71 1.57 -5.96
CA PRO A 242 -17.98 0.43 -5.07
C PRO A 242 -17.28 -0.86 -5.50
N GLU A 243 -17.13 -1.11 -6.80
CA GLU A 243 -16.43 -2.29 -7.30
C GLU A 243 -14.91 -2.22 -7.00
N ALA A 244 -14.33 -1.02 -7.10
CA ALA A 244 -12.94 -0.81 -6.72
C ALA A 244 -12.72 -1.02 -5.22
N ARG A 245 -13.60 -0.44 -4.37
CA ARG A 245 -13.56 -0.65 -2.93
C ARG A 245 -13.67 -2.12 -2.58
N LYS A 246 -14.64 -2.81 -3.20
CA LYS A 246 -14.85 -4.24 -3.00
C LYS A 246 -13.59 -5.04 -3.32
N LEU A 247 -12.99 -4.78 -4.49
CA LEU A 247 -11.80 -5.51 -4.96
C LEU A 247 -10.56 -5.22 -4.11
N LEU A 248 -10.29 -3.94 -3.84
CA LEU A 248 -9.04 -3.50 -3.21
C LEU A 248 -9.02 -3.69 -1.69
N LEU A 249 -10.18 -3.66 -1.04
CA LEU A 249 -10.28 -3.67 0.41
C LEU A 249 -11.20 -4.78 0.93
N ASP A 250 -12.50 -4.75 0.59
CA ASP A 250 -13.50 -5.54 1.29
C ASP A 250 -13.32 -7.05 1.08
N ASP A 251 -13.08 -7.48 -0.15
CA ASP A 251 -12.88 -8.90 -0.45
C ASP A 251 -11.52 -9.41 0.08
N ARG A 252 -10.50 -8.56 0.11
CA ARG A 252 -9.22 -8.88 0.73
C ARG A 252 -9.38 -9.05 2.24
N ASN A 253 -10.00 -8.09 2.91
CA ASN A 253 -10.26 -8.15 4.35
C ASN A 253 -11.08 -9.40 4.72
N LYS A 254 -12.08 -9.78 3.90
CA LYS A 254 -12.86 -11.01 4.10
C LYS A 254 -12.02 -12.27 3.91
N ARG A 255 -11.08 -12.31 2.97
CA ARG A 255 -10.15 -13.46 2.79
C ARG A 255 -9.11 -13.54 3.91
N TRP A 256 -8.68 -12.41 4.47
CA TRP A 256 -7.72 -12.38 5.56
C TRP A 256 -8.34 -12.78 6.90
N LEU A 257 -9.62 -12.46 7.13
CA LEU A 257 -10.30 -12.72 8.40
C LEU A 257 -10.15 -14.17 8.88
N PRO A 258 -10.50 -15.22 8.10
CA PRO A 258 -10.34 -16.61 8.57
C PRO A 258 -8.88 -17.00 8.81
N GLN A 259 -7.92 -16.41 8.12
CA GLN A 259 -6.50 -16.63 8.36
C GLN A 259 -6.08 -16.05 9.71
N ILE A 260 -6.52 -14.82 10.03
CA ILE A 260 -6.26 -14.17 11.31
C ILE A 260 -6.95 -14.93 12.45
N GLU A 261 -8.20 -15.39 12.26
CA GLU A 261 -8.91 -16.22 13.24
C GLU A 261 -8.19 -17.54 13.53
N ALA A 262 -7.58 -18.16 12.49
CA ALA A 262 -6.76 -19.35 12.67
C ALA A 262 -5.50 -19.05 13.50
N MET A 263 -4.80 -17.93 13.22
CA MET A 263 -3.66 -17.47 14.01
C MET A 263 -4.01 -17.23 15.48
N LEU A 264 -5.17 -16.65 15.77
CA LEU A 264 -5.66 -16.40 17.14
C LEU A 264 -5.95 -17.68 17.95
N LYS A 265 -6.00 -18.84 17.31
CA LYS A 265 -6.12 -20.17 17.97
C LYS A 265 -4.74 -20.82 18.20
N GLU A 266 -3.67 -20.30 17.66
CA GLU A 266 -2.31 -20.76 17.88
C GLU A 266 -1.74 -20.12 19.17
N LYS A 267 -0.81 -20.83 19.86
CA LYS A 267 -0.15 -20.33 21.07
C LYS A 267 1.03 -19.40 20.72
N HIS A 268 0.74 -18.35 19.95
CA HIS A 268 1.70 -17.36 19.48
C HIS A 268 1.20 -15.94 19.66
N VAL A 269 2.13 -15.00 19.66
CA VAL A 269 1.85 -13.57 19.56
C VAL A 269 2.22 -13.12 18.15
N PHE A 270 1.24 -12.62 17.42
CA PHE A 270 1.41 -12.16 16.05
C PHE A 270 1.53 -10.65 15.98
N PHE A 271 2.39 -10.15 15.10
CA PHE A 271 2.41 -8.74 14.72
C PHE A 271 2.03 -8.63 13.25
N ILE A 272 0.83 -8.16 12.99
CA ILE A 272 0.22 -8.08 11.66
C ILE A 272 0.34 -6.66 11.13
N THR A 273 1.08 -6.48 10.05
CA THR A 273 1.30 -5.19 9.39
C THR A 273 0.67 -5.24 8.00
N VAL A 274 -0.36 -4.44 7.80
CA VAL A 274 -1.08 -4.31 6.54
C VAL A 274 -1.34 -2.84 6.24
N GLY A 275 -1.62 -2.49 4.99
CA GLY A 275 -1.93 -1.12 4.61
C GLY A 275 -3.01 -0.50 5.49
N ALA A 276 -2.80 0.75 5.89
CA ALA A 276 -3.65 1.42 6.89
C ALA A 276 -5.14 1.45 6.51
N GLY A 277 -5.46 1.46 5.21
CA GLY A 277 -6.83 1.39 4.71
C GLY A 277 -7.57 0.10 5.08
N HIS A 278 -6.85 -1.01 5.25
CA HIS A 278 -7.43 -2.30 5.67
C HIS A 278 -7.88 -2.32 7.13
N LEU A 279 -7.43 -1.36 7.93
CA LEU A 279 -7.73 -1.34 9.37
C LEU A 279 -8.77 -0.27 9.76
N THR A 280 -9.24 0.53 8.80
CA THR A 280 -10.19 1.62 9.04
C THR A 280 -11.61 1.28 8.56
N GLY A 281 -12.59 1.99 9.08
CA GLY A 281 -13.99 1.88 8.65
C GLY A 281 -14.69 0.58 9.04
N PRO A 282 -15.97 0.43 8.62
CA PRO A 282 -16.85 -0.67 9.06
C PRO A 282 -16.51 -2.03 8.45
N THR A 283 -15.73 -2.05 7.37
CA THR A 283 -15.23 -3.26 6.68
C THR A 283 -13.75 -3.52 6.95
N GLY A 284 -13.12 -2.69 7.77
CA GLY A 284 -11.75 -2.90 8.21
C GLY A 284 -11.59 -4.15 9.10
N VAL A 285 -10.40 -4.75 9.08
CA VAL A 285 -10.09 -5.98 9.82
C VAL A 285 -10.46 -5.88 11.32
N PRO A 286 -10.18 -4.78 12.05
CA PRO A 286 -10.59 -4.65 13.45
C PRO A 286 -12.11 -4.71 13.63
N ALA A 287 -12.87 -4.07 12.72
CA ALA A 287 -14.33 -4.08 12.76
C ALA A 287 -14.89 -5.49 12.45
N LEU A 288 -14.30 -6.20 11.48
CA LEU A 288 -14.67 -7.56 11.15
C LEU A 288 -14.40 -8.54 12.30
N LEU A 289 -13.26 -8.41 12.98
CA LEU A 289 -12.92 -9.21 14.15
C LEU A 289 -13.88 -8.95 15.33
N ARG A 290 -14.24 -7.67 15.59
CA ARG A 290 -15.29 -7.35 16.59
C ARG A 290 -16.62 -8.00 16.22
N LYS A 291 -17.02 -7.96 14.94
CA LYS A 291 -18.25 -8.61 14.46
C LYS A 291 -18.20 -10.13 14.58
N ALA A 292 -17.03 -10.73 14.47
CA ALA A 292 -16.81 -12.17 14.71
C ALA A 292 -16.75 -12.54 16.19
N GLY A 293 -16.87 -11.57 17.13
CA GLY A 293 -16.93 -11.80 18.57
C GLY A 293 -15.59 -11.69 19.31
N TYR A 294 -14.52 -11.27 18.63
CA TYR A 294 -13.22 -11.07 19.29
C TYR A 294 -13.18 -9.75 20.06
N GLY A 295 -12.51 -9.78 21.22
CA GLY A 295 -12.13 -8.56 21.94
C GLY A 295 -11.00 -7.84 21.20
N VAL A 296 -11.28 -6.63 20.70
CA VAL A 296 -10.32 -5.79 19.98
C VAL A 296 -10.15 -4.48 20.72
N ASP A 297 -9.02 -4.31 21.39
CA ASP A 297 -8.61 -3.06 22.03
C ASP A 297 -8.04 -2.11 20.97
N GLY A 298 -8.48 -0.87 21.00
CA GLY A 298 -8.12 0.16 20.03
C GLY A 298 -9.33 0.98 19.60
N PRO A 299 -9.19 2.04 18.79
CA PRO A 299 -10.27 2.95 18.42
C PRO A 299 -11.39 2.28 17.61
#